data_51a938edade01018653b3c637b8f98f2
#
_entry.id   51a938edade01018653b3c637b8f98f2
#
_cell.length_a   1.000
_cell.length_b   1.000
_cell.length_c   1.000
_cell.angle_alpha   90.00
_cell.angle_beta   90.00
_cell.angle_gamma   90.00
#
_symmetry.space_group_name_H-M   'P 1'
#
loop_
_entity.id
_entity.type
_entity.pdbx_description
1 polymer ?
#
loop_
_entity_poly.entity_id
_entity_poly.type
_entity_poly.pdbx_seq_one_letter_code
_entity_poly.pdbx_strand_id
1 'polypeptide(L)'
;MAFQKEKSNRWDEYQNLNLCNGKIRFISEDDEDMIEISYDDGMLIDVGKPSSVNFYCITVVSSDDKIGWENPIAEIEVNDKQDLVWNIQETIFKFRRK
;
A
#
# COMPACT_ATOMS: atom_id res chain seq x y z
N MET A 1 -21.28 -9.02 -19.07
CA MET A 1 -20.92 -8.63 -19.03
C MET A 1 -20.31 -8.15 -18.34
N ALA A 2 -20.00 -7.80 -18.34
CA ALA A 2 -19.25 -7.16 -17.73
C ALA A 2 -19.14 -7.38 -16.39
N PHE A 3 -19.50 -7.80 -15.83
CA PHE A 3 -19.37 -7.84 -14.69
C PHE A 3 -18.57 -8.51 -14.04
N GLN A 4 -18.27 -9.43 -14.27
CA GLN A 4 -17.45 -10.10 -13.60
C GLN A 4 -16.25 -9.51 -13.56
N LYS A 5 -16.00 -8.62 -14.24
CA LYS A 5 -14.84 -8.03 -14.16
C LYS A 5 -14.65 -7.44 -12.90
N GLU A 6 -15.62 -7.24 -12.10
CA GLU A 6 -15.39 -6.70 -10.90
C GLU A 6 -14.56 -7.48 -10.04
N LYS A 7 -14.56 -8.77 -10.10
CA LYS A 7 -13.77 -9.50 -9.25
C LYS A 7 -12.37 -9.36 -9.51
N SER A 8 -11.95 -9.22 -10.71
CA SER A 8 -10.55 -9.14 -10.97
C SER A 8 -10.05 -7.75 -10.91
N ASN A 9 -10.93 -6.80 -10.76
CA ASN A 9 -10.49 -5.45 -10.81
C ASN A 9 -9.66 -4.97 -9.69
N ARG A 10 -9.56 -5.69 -8.58
CA ARG A 10 -8.71 -5.26 -7.55
C ARG A 10 -7.29 -5.18 -7.97
N TRP A 11 -6.84 -6.14 -8.76
CA TRP A 11 -5.48 -6.08 -9.25
C TRP A 11 -5.29 -4.91 -10.16
N ASP A 12 -6.29 -4.61 -10.99
CA ASP A 12 -6.18 -3.50 -11.89
C ASP A 12 -6.16 -2.18 -11.13
N GLU A 13 -6.92 -2.07 -10.08
CA GLU A 13 -6.93 -0.86 -9.30
C GLU A 13 -5.57 -0.56 -8.71
N TYR A 14 -4.92 -1.58 -8.16
CA TYR A 14 -3.61 -1.35 -7.59
C TYR A 14 -2.58 -1.05 -8.67
N GLN A 15 -2.72 -1.64 -9.83
CA GLN A 15 -1.77 -1.39 -10.88
C GLN A 15 -1.96 -0.04 -11.53
N ASN A 16 -3.11 0.58 -11.32
CA ASN A 16 -3.36 1.89 -11.85
C ASN A 16 -2.94 3.02 -10.92
N LEU A 17 -2.37 2.69 -9.79
CA LEU A 17 -1.89 3.71 -8.88
C LEU A 17 -0.77 4.52 -9.52
N ASN A 18 -0.76 5.81 -9.23
CA ASN A 18 0.36 6.63 -9.63
C ASN A 18 1.41 6.49 -8.55
N LEU A 19 2.47 5.76 -8.84
CA LEU A 19 3.45 5.42 -7.83
C LEU A 19 4.50 6.49 -7.60
N CYS A 20 4.50 7.54 -8.39
CA CYS A 20 5.46 8.63 -8.26
C CYS A 20 6.90 8.09 -8.28
N ASN A 21 7.16 7.25 -9.28
CA ASN A 21 8.47 6.63 -9.51
C ASN A 21 8.79 5.46 -8.58
N GLY A 22 7.82 4.99 -7.85
CA GLY A 22 8.00 3.80 -7.04
C GLY A 22 7.82 2.55 -7.86
N LYS A 23 8.16 1.41 -7.28
CA LYS A 23 7.97 0.13 -7.93
C LYS A 23 7.22 -0.80 -7.02
N ILE A 24 6.19 -1.43 -7.52
CA ILE A 24 5.46 -2.42 -6.74
C ILE A 24 6.27 -3.70 -6.76
N ARG A 25 6.63 -4.19 -5.59
CA ARG A 25 7.42 -5.39 -5.48
C ARG A 25 6.57 -6.65 -5.46
N PHE A 26 5.38 -6.56 -4.92
CA PHE A 26 4.45 -7.67 -5.00
C PHE A 26 3.05 -7.15 -4.67
N ILE A 27 2.04 -7.93 -5.06
CA ILE A 27 0.66 -7.67 -4.72
C ILE A 27 0.05 -9.01 -4.33
N SER A 28 -0.60 -9.03 -3.17
CA SER A 28 -1.29 -10.21 -2.69
C SER A 28 -2.55 -9.75 -2.00
N GLU A 29 -3.67 -10.39 -2.26
CA GLU A 29 -4.92 -9.94 -1.68
C GLU A 29 -5.17 -10.52 -0.32
N ASP A 30 -5.60 -9.69 0.60
CA ASP A 30 -6.09 -10.12 1.91
C ASP A 30 -5.07 -10.90 2.72
N ASP A 31 -3.80 -10.60 2.54
CA ASP A 31 -2.76 -11.22 3.33
C ASP A 31 -2.16 -10.22 4.29
N GLU A 32 -1.36 -10.71 5.20
CA GLU A 32 -0.65 -9.82 6.11
C GLU A 32 0.23 -8.87 5.32
N ASP A 33 0.83 -9.35 4.24
CA ASP A 33 1.61 -8.49 3.36
C ASP A 33 0.89 -8.45 2.03
N MET A 34 0.29 -7.32 1.71
CA MET A 34 -0.50 -7.20 0.49
C MET A 34 0.24 -6.51 -0.63
N ILE A 35 0.86 -5.39 -0.36
CA ILE A 35 1.53 -4.61 -1.38
C ILE A 35 2.77 -3.99 -0.77
N GLU A 36 3.84 -3.97 -1.52
CA GLU A 36 5.02 -3.26 -1.08
C GLU A 36 5.50 -2.39 -2.23
N ILE A 37 5.63 -1.09 -2.01
CA ILE A 37 6.09 -0.15 -3.02
C ILE A 37 7.43 0.37 -2.56
N SER A 38 8.45 0.23 -3.39
CA SER A 38 9.79 0.66 -3.04
C SER A 38 10.22 1.84 -3.88
N TYR A 39 11.08 2.67 -3.30
CA TYR A 39 11.57 3.87 -3.96
C TYR A 39 13.10 3.85 -3.97
N ASP A 40 13.68 4.58 -4.91
CA ASP A 40 15.12 4.57 -5.11
C ASP A 40 15.89 5.06 -3.90
N ASP A 41 15.30 5.93 -3.10
CA ASP A 41 15.98 6.43 -1.91
C ASP A 41 15.81 5.49 -0.71
N GLY A 42 15.18 4.34 -0.92
CA GLY A 42 15.03 3.36 0.14
C GLY A 42 13.72 3.42 0.90
N MET A 43 12.89 4.43 0.64
CA MET A 43 11.60 4.49 1.32
C MET A 43 10.72 3.35 0.85
N LEU A 44 9.91 2.82 1.74
CA LEU A 44 8.96 1.77 1.41
C LEU A 44 7.58 2.18 1.88
N ILE A 45 6.57 1.82 1.09
CA ILE A 45 5.19 1.93 1.53
C ILE A 45 4.65 0.52 1.53
N ASP A 46 4.27 0.05 2.69
CA ASP A 46 3.83 -1.33 2.89
C ASP A 46 2.35 -1.34 3.23
N VAL A 47 1.59 -2.22 2.61
CA VAL A 47 0.17 -2.34 2.88
C VAL A 47 -0.11 -3.77 3.28
N GLY A 48 -0.84 -3.95 4.35
CA GLY A 48 -1.16 -5.29 4.80
C GLY A 48 -2.39 -5.31 5.68
N LYS A 49 -2.83 -6.51 5.99
CA LYS A 49 -3.93 -6.71 6.91
C LYS A 49 -3.46 -7.67 7.98
N PRO A 50 -3.01 -7.15 9.12
CA PRO A 50 -2.51 -8.04 10.18
C PRO A 50 -3.60 -9.00 10.61
N SER A 51 -3.22 -10.24 10.88
CA SER A 51 -4.20 -11.27 11.19
C SER A 51 -4.92 -11.03 12.50
N SER A 52 -4.33 -10.24 13.37
CA SER A 52 -4.94 -10.04 14.68
C SER A 52 -5.93 -8.89 14.72
N VAL A 53 -6.12 -8.17 13.61
CA VAL A 53 -7.02 -7.03 13.61
C VAL A 53 -7.93 -7.08 12.41
N ASN A 54 -8.94 -6.21 12.42
CA ASN A 54 -9.90 -6.17 11.34
C ASN A 54 -9.77 -4.95 10.46
N PHE A 55 -8.57 -4.42 10.31
CA PHE A 55 -8.37 -3.27 9.44
C PHE A 55 -7.11 -3.46 8.63
N TYR A 56 -6.99 -2.66 7.59
CA TYR A 56 -5.80 -2.67 6.75
C TYR A 56 -4.86 -1.59 7.25
N CYS A 57 -3.56 -1.83 7.12
CA CYS A 57 -2.56 -0.87 7.55
C CYS A 57 -1.69 -0.46 6.39
N ILE A 58 -1.47 0.84 6.25
CA ILE A 58 -0.51 1.37 5.31
C ILE A 58 0.62 1.94 6.14
N THR A 59 1.82 1.41 5.98
CA THR A 59 2.97 1.81 6.77
C THR A 59 4.01 2.41 5.85
N VAL A 60 4.51 3.59 6.21
CA VAL A 60 5.54 4.27 5.44
C VAL A 60 6.80 4.22 6.26
N VAL A 61 7.88 3.64 5.72
CA VAL A 61 9.13 3.54 6.44
C VAL A 61 10.24 4.23 5.66
N SER A 62 11.25 4.66 6.38
CA SER A 62 12.35 5.39 5.78
C SER A 62 13.32 4.41 5.13
N SER A 63 14.43 4.94 4.66
CA SER A 63 15.40 4.13 3.96
C SER A 63 16.16 3.16 4.83
N ASP A 64 16.12 3.33 6.14
CA ASP A 64 16.87 2.43 6.99
C ASP A 64 15.98 1.30 7.42
N ASP A 65 16.23 0.11 6.91
CA ASP A 65 15.37 -1.02 7.13
C ASP A 65 15.10 -1.30 8.59
N LYS A 66 16.12 -1.34 9.40
CA LYS A 66 15.90 -1.68 10.77
C LYS A 66 15.20 -0.61 11.53
N ILE A 67 15.74 0.58 11.49
CA ILE A 67 15.18 1.67 12.25
C ILE A 67 13.86 2.11 11.66
N GLY A 68 13.73 2.02 10.35
CA GLY A 68 12.50 2.43 9.67
C GLY A 68 11.28 1.68 10.15
N TRP A 69 11.41 0.37 10.35
CA TRP A 69 10.28 -0.43 10.78
C TRP A 69 9.95 -0.21 12.24
N GLU A 70 10.95 0.09 13.05
CA GLU A 70 10.72 0.37 14.46
C GLU A 70 10.10 1.74 14.65
N ASN A 71 10.41 2.68 13.75
CA ASN A 71 9.89 4.03 13.85
C ASN A 71 9.37 4.47 12.50
N PRO A 72 8.23 3.96 12.07
CA PRO A 72 7.70 4.32 10.75
C PRO A 72 7.36 5.79 10.68
N ILE A 73 7.49 6.35 9.49
CA ILE A 73 7.15 7.73 9.28
C ILE A 73 5.65 7.94 9.46
N ALA A 74 4.86 6.98 9.04
CA ALA A 74 3.42 7.08 9.16
C ALA A 74 2.79 5.70 9.18
N GLU A 75 1.66 5.58 9.86
CA GLU A 75 0.86 4.37 9.86
C GLU A 75 -0.57 4.80 9.72
N ILE A 76 -1.25 4.28 8.71
CA ILE A 76 -2.62 4.66 8.44
C ILE A 76 -3.50 3.43 8.51
N GLU A 77 -4.58 3.48 9.26
CA GLU A 77 -5.52 2.38 9.36
C GLU A 77 -6.67 2.63 8.42
N VAL A 78 -7.06 1.62 7.66
CA VAL A 78 -8.15 1.72 6.73
C VAL A 78 -9.11 0.59 7.04
N ASN A 79 -10.32 0.92 7.44
CA ASN A 79 -11.25 -0.09 7.87
C ASN A 79 -12.00 -0.76 6.72
N ASP A 80 -12.23 -0.02 5.65
CA ASP A 80 -13.03 -0.52 4.56
C ASP A 80 -12.17 -0.78 3.34
N LYS A 81 -12.23 -1.97 2.81
CA LYS A 81 -11.43 -2.32 1.66
C LYS A 81 -11.72 -1.44 0.47
N GLN A 82 -12.93 -0.93 0.37
CA GLN A 82 -13.27 -0.04 -0.73
C GLN A 82 -12.46 1.23 -0.70
N ASP A 83 -12.03 1.65 0.48
CA ASP A 83 -11.27 2.88 0.61
C ASP A 83 -9.77 2.65 0.53
N LEU A 84 -9.34 1.40 0.42
CA LEU A 84 -7.93 1.10 0.53
C LEU A 84 -7.12 1.70 -0.61
N VAL A 85 -7.56 1.51 -1.84
CA VAL A 85 -6.82 2.02 -2.98
C VAL A 85 -6.71 3.55 -2.90
N TRP A 86 -7.80 4.20 -2.55
CA TRP A 86 -7.78 5.65 -2.44
C TRP A 86 -6.80 6.11 -1.36
N ASN A 87 -6.80 5.42 -0.23
CA ASN A 87 -5.90 5.79 0.85
C ASN A 87 -4.44 5.51 0.50
N ILE A 88 -4.17 4.46 -0.26
CA ILE A 88 -2.83 4.19 -0.72
C ILE A 88 -2.36 5.33 -1.64
N GLN A 89 -3.23 5.74 -2.56
CA GLN A 89 -2.88 6.81 -3.48
C GLN A 89 -2.63 8.12 -2.73
N GLU A 90 -3.45 8.42 -1.74
CA GLU A 90 -3.25 9.63 -0.95
C GLU A 90 -1.93 9.58 -0.19
N THR A 91 -1.58 8.41 0.31
CA THR A 91 -0.33 8.24 1.03
C THR A 91 0.86 8.46 0.10
N ILE A 92 0.80 7.88 -1.10
CA ILE A 92 1.86 8.06 -2.07
C ILE A 92 2.02 9.55 -2.38
N PHE A 93 0.93 10.25 -2.64
CA PHE A 93 1.02 11.66 -2.96
C PHE A 93 1.56 12.46 -1.79
N LYS A 94 1.18 12.12 -0.59
CA LYS A 94 1.64 12.88 0.56
C LYS A 94 3.14 12.77 0.74
N PHE A 95 3.71 11.62 0.49
CA PHE A 95 5.11 11.42 0.79
C PHE A 95 6.03 11.47 -0.43
N ARG A 96 5.51 11.33 -1.63
CA ARG A 96 6.36 11.26 -2.82
C ARG A 96 6.05 12.32 -3.87
N ARG A 97 4.90 12.95 -3.82
CA ARG A 97 4.59 13.93 -4.84
C ARG A 97 5.16 15.26 -4.45
N LYS A 98 5.76 15.92 -5.40
CA LYS A 98 6.36 17.20 -5.12
C LYS A 98 5.49 18.36 -5.42
#